data_b6eeb75e18dd26ab70d6841de94456f7
#
_entry.id   b6eeb75e18dd26ab70d6841de94456f7
#
_cell.length_a   1.000
_cell.length_b   1.000
_cell.length_c   1.000
_cell.angle_alpha   90.00
_cell.angle_beta   90.00
_cell.angle_gamma   90.00
#
_symmetry.space_group_name_H-M   'P 1'
#
loop_
_entity.id
_entity.type
_entity.pdbx_description
1 polymer ?
#
loop_
_entity_poly.entity_id
_entity_poly.type
_entity_poly.pdbx_seq_one_letter_code
_entity_poly.pdbx_strand_id
1 'polypeptide(L)'
;FKFGGRPELARPLGELAAEALQGAKFSPELVVPVPLHPLRLYGRGYNQAGLFAEVAARTLHAKYCDALSRAKRTRKQSSLNKEARRRNPAGAFRVRTPEAIRGKRILLVDDVFTTGATLAAAAKTLLAAGSGPVFILTAARTPAYRR
;
A
#
# COMPACT_ATOMS: atom_id res chain seq x y z
N PHE A 1 7.43 -3.33 15.13
CA PHE A 1 8.61 -3.76 14.37
C PHE A 1 8.75 -2.81 13.19
N LYS A 2 9.42 -1.68 13.40
CA LYS A 2 9.82 -0.80 12.31
C LYS A 2 11.04 -1.47 11.70
N PHE A 3 11.03 -1.73 10.40
CA PHE A 3 12.23 -2.09 9.65
C PHE A 3 13.23 -0.93 9.80
N GLY A 4 14.02 -0.93 10.85
CA GLY A 4 14.91 0.16 11.20
C GLY A 4 16.01 0.39 10.16
N GLY A 5 15.61 0.94 9.00
CA GLY A 5 16.54 1.32 7.95
C GLY A 5 17.26 0.16 7.24
N ARG A 6 16.71 -1.04 7.23
CA ARG A 6 17.31 -2.22 6.58
C ARG A 6 16.59 -2.58 5.28
N PRO A 7 16.95 -1.95 4.15
CA PRO A 7 16.36 -2.26 2.85
C PRO A 7 16.64 -3.72 2.40
N GLU A 8 17.71 -4.33 2.90
CA GLU A 8 18.07 -5.72 2.63
C GLU A 8 17.02 -6.74 3.06
N LEU A 9 16.14 -6.40 4.02
CA LEU A 9 15.04 -7.26 4.44
C LEU A 9 13.84 -7.27 3.47
N ALA A 10 13.78 -6.31 2.54
CA ALA A 10 12.68 -6.24 1.57
C ALA A 10 12.66 -7.48 0.66
N ARG A 11 13.84 -7.99 0.28
CA ARG A 11 13.97 -9.14 -0.61
C ARG A 11 13.46 -10.44 0.03
N PRO A 12 14.00 -10.93 1.17
CA PRO A 12 13.54 -12.18 1.77
C PRO A 12 12.06 -12.12 2.17
N LEU A 13 11.56 -10.97 2.61
CA LEU A 13 10.14 -10.80 2.95
C LEU A 13 9.24 -10.79 1.70
N GLY A 14 9.70 -10.19 0.62
CA GLY A 14 8.99 -10.20 -0.67
C GLY A 14 8.90 -11.61 -1.25
N GLU A 15 9.98 -12.38 -1.15
CA GLU A 15 10.03 -13.78 -1.60
C GLU A 15 9.07 -14.66 -0.76
N LEU A 16 9.11 -14.59 0.56
CA LEU A 16 8.20 -15.31 1.47
C LEU A 16 6.73 -14.97 1.23
N ALA A 17 6.43 -13.69 1.03
CA ALA A 17 5.08 -13.24 0.76
C ALA A 17 4.57 -13.72 -0.61
N ALA A 18 5.44 -13.75 -1.61
CA ALA A 18 5.11 -14.26 -2.92
C ALA A 18 4.89 -15.77 -2.91
N GLU A 19 5.70 -16.54 -2.17
CA GLU A 19 5.49 -17.97 -1.95
C GLU A 19 4.14 -18.25 -1.29
N ALA A 20 3.76 -17.47 -0.28
CA ALA A 20 2.45 -17.57 0.36
C ALA A 20 1.29 -17.32 -0.63
N LEU A 21 1.49 -16.44 -1.61
CA LEU A 21 0.50 -16.14 -2.65
C LEU A 21 0.46 -17.18 -3.78
N GLN A 22 1.54 -17.91 -4.01
CA GLN A 22 1.54 -19.01 -5.02
C GLN A 22 0.55 -20.12 -4.66
N GLY A 23 0.28 -20.34 -3.37
CA GLY A 23 -0.77 -21.24 -2.89
C GLY A 23 -2.18 -20.67 -3.00
N ALA A 24 -2.32 -19.37 -3.17
CA ALA A 24 -3.60 -18.69 -3.35
C ALA A 24 -3.98 -18.70 -4.85
N LYS A 25 -5.25 -18.99 -5.17
CA LYS A 25 -5.79 -18.94 -6.55
C LYS A 25 -5.90 -17.49 -7.07
N PHE A 26 -4.88 -16.68 -6.83
CA PHE A 26 -4.84 -15.26 -7.19
C PHE A 26 -3.58 -14.93 -7.96
N SER A 27 -3.76 -14.42 -9.17
CA SER A 27 -2.67 -13.92 -10.02
C SER A 27 -2.88 -12.42 -10.25
N PRO A 28 -2.09 -11.55 -9.59
CA PRO A 28 -2.15 -10.12 -9.82
C PRO A 28 -1.60 -9.76 -11.19
N GLU A 29 -2.18 -8.75 -11.83
CA GLU A 29 -1.63 -8.13 -13.04
C GLU A 29 -0.75 -6.94 -12.66
N LEU A 30 -1.12 -6.24 -11.58
CA LEU A 30 -0.37 -5.09 -11.07
C LEU A 30 -0.05 -5.27 -9.58
N VAL A 31 1.13 -4.83 -9.18
CA VAL A 31 1.52 -4.66 -7.78
C VAL A 31 1.68 -3.17 -7.51
N VAL A 32 0.89 -2.66 -6.58
CA VAL A 32 0.79 -1.24 -6.25
C VAL A 32 1.23 -1.01 -4.81
N PRO A 33 2.29 -0.23 -4.55
CA PRO A 33 2.67 0.11 -3.18
C PRO A 33 1.76 1.19 -2.60
N VAL A 34 1.51 1.12 -1.30
CA VAL A 34 0.93 2.24 -0.55
C VAL A 34 1.97 3.36 -0.46
N PRO A 35 1.64 4.60 -0.90
CA PRO A 35 2.60 5.69 -0.87
C PRO A 35 2.86 6.18 0.56
N LEU A 36 4.13 6.38 0.90
CA LEU A 36 4.56 7.00 2.15
C LEU A 36 4.09 8.46 2.25
N HIS A 37 3.87 8.91 3.48
CA HIS A 37 3.65 10.34 3.72
C HIS A 37 4.92 11.12 3.33
N PRO A 38 4.83 12.26 2.59
CA PRO A 38 6.00 13.00 2.13
C PRO A 38 7.03 13.33 3.21
N LEU A 39 6.58 13.69 4.42
CA LEU A 39 7.47 13.96 5.56
C LEU A 39 8.27 12.73 6.02
N ARG A 40 7.72 11.52 5.85
CA ARG A 40 8.43 10.26 6.18
C ARG A 40 9.39 9.85 5.07
N LEU A 41 9.04 10.16 3.83
CA LEU A 41 9.91 9.93 2.68
C LEU A 41 11.16 10.80 2.77
N TYR A 42 11.00 12.09 3.17
CA TYR A 42 12.13 13.01 3.34
C TYR A 42 13.11 12.58 4.44
N GLY A 43 12.61 11.99 5.53
CA GLY A 43 13.45 11.51 6.64
C GLY A 43 14.09 10.12 6.42
N ARG A 44 13.59 9.31 5.47
CA ARG A 44 14.04 7.93 5.24
C ARG A 44 14.70 7.69 3.89
N GLY A 45 14.52 8.59 2.92
CA GLY A 45 15.08 8.51 1.58
C GLY A 45 14.44 7.47 0.65
N TYR A 46 13.60 6.57 1.15
CA TYR A 46 12.95 5.51 0.34
C TYR A 46 11.59 5.07 0.89
N ASN A 47 10.75 4.51 0.01
CA ASN A 47 9.47 3.89 0.36
C ASN A 47 9.66 2.39 0.58
N GLN A 48 9.55 1.93 1.83
CA GLN A 48 9.68 0.50 2.18
C GLN A 48 8.63 -0.37 1.46
N ALA A 49 7.38 0.09 1.40
CA ALA A 49 6.33 -0.59 0.65
C ALA A 49 6.66 -0.66 -0.85
N GLY A 50 7.33 0.36 -1.41
CA GLY A 50 7.80 0.37 -2.79
C GLY A 50 8.82 -0.72 -3.06
N LEU A 51 9.87 -0.82 -2.24
CA LEU A 51 10.89 -1.88 -2.37
C LEU A 51 10.28 -3.28 -2.24
N PHE A 52 9.39 -3.46 -1.28
CA PHE A 52 8.70 -4.72 -1.07
C PHE A 52 7.78 -5.06 -2.27
N ALA A 53 7.07 -4.08 -2.81
CA ALA A 53 6.21 -4.24 -3.98
C ALA A 53 7.00 -4.59 -5.25
N GLU A 54 8.20 -4.03 -5.44
CA GLU A 54 9.08 -4.38 -6.58
C GLU A 54 9.51 -5.85 -6.53
N VAL A 55 9.91 -6.35 -5.35
CA VAL A 55 10.28 -7.75 -5.17
C VAL A 55 9.07 -8.65 -5.42
N ALA A 56 7.92 -8.34 -4.82
CA ALA A 56 6.69 -9.09 -5.02
C ALA A 56 6.27 -9.13 -6.49
N ALA A 57 6.38 -8.00 -7.21
CA ALA A 57 6.05 -7.93 -8.62
C ALA A 57 6.93 -8.87 -9.47
N ARG A 58 8.24 -8.88 -9.23
CA ARG A 58 9.17 -9.79 -9.93
C ARG A 58 8.86 -11.26 -9.66
N THR A 59 8.66 -11.62 -8.39
CA THR A 59 8.41 -13.01 -8.00
C THR A 59 7.06 -13.53 -8.50
N LEU A 60 6.05 -12.67 -8.57
CA LEU A 60 4.70 -13.02 -9.06
C LEU A 60 4.54 -12.82 -10.57
N HIS A 61 5.59 -12.43 -11.29
CA HIS A 61 5.54 -12.10 -12.71
C HIS A 61 4.45 -11.06 -13.05
N ALA A 62 4.20 -10.12 -12.13
CA ALA A 62 3.27 -9.01 -12.28
C ALA A 62 4.01 -7.69 -12.55
N LYS A 63 3.29 -6.68 -13.04
CA LYS A 63 3.87 -5.37 -13.31
C LYS A 63 3.84 -4.50 -12.04
N TYR A 64 4.99 -3.93 -11.65
CA TYR A 64 5.01 -2.86 -10.65
C TYR A 64 4.36 -1.59 -11.21
N CYS A 65 3.50 -0.94 -10.42
CA CYS A 65 2.82 0.28 -10.81
C CYS A 65 2.67 1.24 -9.61
N ASP A 66 3.33 2.41 -9.67
CA ASP A 66 3.17 3.48 -8.69
C ASP A 66 1.89 4.29 -8.97
N ALA A 67 0.74 3.63 -8.89
CA ALA A 67 -0.54 4.18 -9.26
C ALA A 67 -1.14 5.15 -8.25
N LEU A 68 -0.68 5.12 -7.00
CA LEU A 68 -1.25 5.92 -5.91
C LEU A 68 -0.35 7.09 -5.52
N SER A 69 -0.96 8.20 -5.17
CA SER A 69 -0.32 9.32 -4.49
C SER A 69 -1.11 9.71 -3.25
N ARG A 70 -0.43 10.28 -2.24
CA ARG A 70 -1.13 10.91 -1.15
C ARG A 70 -1.69 12.25 -1.58
N ALA A 71 -2.95 12.51 -1.26
CA ALA A 71 -3.57 13.80 -1.52
C ALA A 71 -2.88 14.88 -0.70
N LYS A 72 -2.48 15.99 -1.34
CA LYS A 72 -1.94 17.16 -0.64
C LYS A 72 -3.03 17.74 0.26
N ARG A 73 -2.71 18.02 1.51
CA ARG A 73 -3.60 18.76 2.41
C ARG A 73 -3.74 20.19 1.90
N THR A 74 -4.93 20.58 1.44
CA THR A 74 -5.23 21.99 1.23
C THR A 74 -5.53 22.65 2.58
N ARG A 75 -5.13 23.92 2.76
CA ARG A 75 -5.32 24.70 4.01
C ARG A 75 -6.79 24.72 4.50
N LYS A 76 -7.77 24.69 3.58
CA LYS A 76 -9.21 24.62 3.89
C LYS A 76 -9.66 23.34 4.59
N GLN A 77 -8.92 22.24 4.46
CA GLN A 77 -9.23 20.98 5.14
C GLN A 77 -8.58 20.87 6.53
N SER A 78 -7.78 21.86 6.95
CA SER A 78 -7.09 21.85 8.25
C SER A 78 -8.01 22.22 9.43
N SER A 79 -9.16 22.84 9.20
CA SER A 79 -10.09 23.30 10.25
C SER A 79 -11.09 22.23 10.71
N LEU A 80 -11.23 21.12 10.00
CA LEU A 80 -12.11 20.02 10.39
C LEU A 80 -11.35 19.01 11.27
N ASN A 81 -11.78 18.92 12.49
CA ASN A 81 -11.47 17.99 13.59
C ASN A 81 -10.36 16.94 13.35
N LYS A 82 -9.18 17.15 13.97
CA LYS A 82 -8.01 16.24 13.88
C LYS A 82 -8.32 14.78 14.28
N GLU A 83 -9.28 14.58 15.18
CA GLU A 83 -9.68 13.26 15.68
C GLU A 83 -10.54 12.47 14.68
N ALA A 84 -11.47 13.11 13.99
CA ALA A 84 -12.28 12.48 12.94
C ALA A 84 -11.40 12.02 11.77
N ARG A 85 -10.28 12.72 11.48
CA ARG A 85 -9.32 12.37 10.41
C ARG A 85 -8.40 11.22 10.78
N ARG A 86 -8.12 10.99 12.05
CA ARG A 86 -7.40 9.80 12.51
C ARG A 86 -8.21 8.52 12.30
N ARG A 87 -9.55 8.63 12.34
CA ARG A 87 -10.48 7.49 12.23
C ARG A 87 -10.96 7.21 10.81
N ASN A 88 -10.90 8.19 9.89
CA ASN A 88 -11.35 8.02 8.51
C ASN A 88 -10.39 8.70 7.52
N PRO A 89 -9.45 7.96 6.92
CA PRO A 89 -8.53 8.45 5.91
C PRO A 89 -9.17 8.61 4.52
N ALA A 90 -10.50 8.68 4.41
CA ALA A 90 -11.20 8.96 3.15
C ALA A 90 -10.63 10.23 2.50
N GLY A 91 -10.28 10.16 1.22
CA GLY A 91 -9.64 11.25 0.49
C GLY A 91 -8.13 11.41 0.74
N ALA A 92 -7.50 10.46 1.47
CA ALA A 92 -6.05 10.48 1.71
C ALA A 92 -5.22 10.13 0.47
N PHE A 93 -5.83 9.45 -0.51
CA PHE A 93 -5.16 8.97 -1.71
C PHE A 93 -5.83 9.45 -2.99
N ARG A 94 -5.04 9.50 -4.07
CA ARG A 94 -5.49 9.74 -5.45
C ARG A 94 -4.81 8.74 -6.38
N VAL A 95 -5.50 8.32 -7.44
CA VAL A 95 -4.91 7.53 -8.51
C VAL A 95 -4.23 8.47 -9.50
N ARG A 96 -2.98 8.18 -9.86
CA ARG A 96 -2.19 8.96 -10.83
C ARG A 96 -2.55 8.63 -12.27
N THR A 97 -2.76 7.33 -12.55
CA THR A 97 -2.96 6.76 -13.88
C THR A 97 -4.17 5.85 -13.90
N PRO A 98 -5.42 6.39 -13.90
CA PRO A 98 -6.65 5.58 -13.86
C PRO A 98 -6.75 4.56 -15.01
N GLU A 99 -6.28 4.93 -16.20
CA GLU A 99 -6.28 4.08 -17.40
C GLU A 99 -5.39 2.84 -17.23
N ALA A 100 -4.28 2.96 -16.49
CA ALA A 100 -3.36 1.84 -16.26
C ALA A 100 -3.93 0.77 -15.32
N ILE A 101 -4.85 1.15 -14.42
CA ILE A 101 -5.42 0.25 -13.42
C ILE A 101 -6.81 -0.29 -13.78
N ARG A 102 -7.45 0.27 -14.82
CA ARG A 102 -8.84 -0.07 -15.16
C ARG A 102 -9.01 -1.56 -15.42
N GLY A 103 -9.92 -2.19 -14.69
CA GLY A 103 -10.24 -3.61 -14.77
C GLY A 103 -9.12 -4.56 -14.32
N LYS A 104 -7.95 -4.05 -13.89
CA LYS A 104 -6.80 -4.86 -13.52
C LYS A 104 -6.92 -5.45 -12.13
N ARG A 105 -6.51 -6.71 -11.95
CA ARG A 105 -6.34 -7.35 -10.65
C ARG A 105 -5.09 -6.78 -9.96
N ILE A 106 -5.30 -6.16 -8.82
CA ILE A 106 -4.26 -5.42 -8.09
C ILE A 106 -3.87 -6.13 -6.81
N LEU A 107 -2.56 -6.25 -6.57
CA LEU A 107 -1.98 -6.55 -5.27
C LEU A 107 -1.51 -5.23 -4.65
N LEU A 108 -2.23 -4.76 -3.63
CA LEU A 108 -1.87 -3.58 -2.86
C LEU A 108 -0.91 -3.97 -1.74
N VAL A 109 0.25 -3.32 -1.68
CA VAL A 109 1.35 -3.69 -0.78
C VAL A 109 1.64 -2.57 0.23
N ASP A 110 1.76 -2.95 1.51
CA ASP A 110 2.21 -2.05 2.59
C ASP A 110 3.24 -2.78 3.48
N ASP A 111 3.99 -2.04 4.30
CA ASP A 111 4.99 -2.62 5.19
C ASP A 111 4.36 -3.28 6.42
N VAL A 112 3.39 -2.62 7.06
CA VAL A 112 2.80 -3.09 8.32
C VAL A 112 1.27 -2.90 8.35
N PHE A 113 0.57 -3.99 8.62
CA PHE A 113 -0.85 -3.93 8.95
C PHE A 113 -1.03 -3.57 10.43
N THR A 114 -1.58 -2.41 10.72
CA THR A 114 -1.96 -2.00 12.10
C THR A 114 -3.48 -2.12 12.29
N THR A 115 -4.22 -1.07 11.96
CA THR A 115 -5.69 -1.05 11.99
C THR A 115 -6.32 -1.40 10.64
N GLY A 116 -5.54 -1.42 9.58
CA GLY A 116 -6.02 -1.59 8.21
C GLY A 116 -6.65 -0.33 7.59
N ALA A 117 -6.79 0.77 8.33
CA ALA A 117 -7.46 1.98 7.85
C ALA A 117 -6.78 2.58 6.61
N THR A 118 -5.46 2.61 6.57
CA THR A 118 -4.67 3.09 5.43
C THR A 118 -4.89 2.22 4.19
N LEU A 119 -4.80 0.90 4.37
CA LEU A 119 -5.02 -0.07 3.29
C LEU A 119 -6.46 -0.03 2.76
N ALA A 120 -7.44 0.07 3.66
CA ALA A 120 -8.85 0.20 3.27
C ALA A 120 -9.10 1.46 2.45
N ALA A 121 -8.52 2.61 2.84
CA ALA A 121 -8.65 3.85 2.09
C ALA A 121 -7.97 3.78 0.72
N ALA A 122 -6.77 3.20 0.64
CA ALA A 122 -6.06 3.01 -0.62
C ALA A 122 -6.83 2.06 -1.56
N ALA A 123 -7.33 0.93 -1.04
CA ALA A 123 -8.12 -0.03 -1.82
C ALA A 123 -9.42 0.60 -2.35
N LYS A 124 -10.17 1.34 -1.50
CA LYS A 124 -11.37 2.07 -1.94
C LYS A 124 -11.07 3.07 -3.05
N THR A 125 -9.93 3.77 -2.97
CA THR A 125 -9.52 4.72 -4.00
C THR A 125 -9.24 4.03 -5.34
N LEU A 126 -8.57 2.88 -5.33
CA LEU A 126 -8.32 2.08 -6.53
C LEU A 126 -9.61 1.56 -7.15
N LEU A 127 -10.50 0.98 -6.33
CA LEU A 127 -11.81 0.47 -6.79
C LEU A 127 -12.68 1.58 -7.36
N ALA A 128 -12.75 2.75 -6.71
CA ALA A 128 -13.50 3.90 -7.21
C ALA A 128 -12.95 4.45 -8.54
N ALA A 129 -11.67 4.27 -8.80
CA ALA A 129 -11.04 4.64 -10.07
C ALA A 129 -11.18 3.55 -11.16
N GLY A 130 -11.93 2.48 -10.90
CA GLY A 130 -12.27 1.46 -11.88
C GLY A 130 -11.30 0.29 -11.96
N SER A 131 -10.50 0.02 -10.93
CA SER A 131 -9.71 -1.21 -10.87
C SER A 131 -10.60 -2.46 -10.81
N GLY A 132 -10.04 -3.60 -11.17
CA GLY A 132 -10.59 -4.92 -10.82
C GLY A 132 -10.40 -5.23 -9.33
N PRO A 133 -10.46 -6.50 -8.93
CA PRO A 133 -10.28 -6.91 -7.53
C PRO A 133 -8.95 -6.43 -6.95
N VAL A 134 -8.99 -5.97 -5.69
CA VAL A 134 -7.82 -5.52 -4.93
C VAL A 134 -7.56 -6.49 -3.79
N PHE A 135 -6.38 -7.09 -3.78
CA PHE A 135 -5.86 -7.93 -2.71
C PHE A 135 -4.79 -7.19 -1.94
N ILE A 136 -4.57 -7.55 -0.70
CA ILE A 136 -3.67 -6.86 0.21
C ILE A 136 -2.56 -7.79 0.65
N LEU A 137 -1.32 -7.29 0.58
CA LEU A 137 -0.12 -7.94 1.08
C LEU A 137 0.60 -7.02 2.05
N THR A 138 0.95 -7.53 3.23
CA THR A 138 1.76 -6.80 4.21
C THR A 138 2.90 -7.66 4.72
N ALA A 139 4.06 -7.06 4.93
CA ALA A 139 5.23 -7.74 5.45
C ALA A 139 5.10 -8.12 6.93
N ALA A 140 4.32 -7.35 7.69
CA ALA A 140 4.09 -7.61 9.12
C ALA A 140 2.67 -7.20 9.55
N ARG A 141 2.20 -7.83 10.60
CA ARG A 141 0.95 -7.46 11.28
C ARG A 141 1.24 -7.18 12.75
N THR A 142 0.70 -6.08 13.27
CA THR A 142 0.72 -5.82 14.71
C THR A 142 -0.23 -6.81 15.40
N PRO A 143 0.19 -7.53 16.46
CA PRO A 143 -0.72 -8.36 17.23
C PRO A 143 -1.93 -7.55 17.69
N ALA A 144 -3.13 -8.11 17.53
CA ALA A 144 -4.31 -7.51 18.15
C ALA A 144 -4.15 -7.61 19.67
N TYR A 145 -4.03 -6.45 20.33
CA TYR A 145 -4.12 -6.45 21.80
C TYR A 145 -5.53 -6.93 22.17
N ARG A 146 -5.63 -8.15 22.65
CA ARG A 146 -6.83 -8.58 23.37
C ARG A 146 -6.88 -7.77 24.67
N ARG A 147 -7.84 -6.86 24.77
CA ARG A 147 -8.24 -6.29 26.06
C ARG A 147 -9.06 -7.32 26.80
#